data_48eb9b75893804dbe767d38883131764
#
_entry.id   48eb9b75893804dbe767d38883131764
#
_cell.length_a   1.000
_cell.length_b   1.000
_cell.length_c   1.000
_cell.angle_alpha   90.00
_cell.angle_beta   90.00
_cell.angle_gamma   90.00
#
_symmetry.space_group_name_H-M   'P 1'
#
loop_
_entity.id
_entity.type
_entity.pdbx_description
1 polymer ?
#
loop_
_entity_poly.entity_id
_entity_poly.type
_entity_poly.pdbx_seq_one_letter_code
_entity_poly.pdbx_strand_id
1 'polypeptide(L)'
;AGIEALPVKLGSPTVPMPGYDVQVLDEAGHPLGPNTLGAIAVKLPLPPGTLPTLWNADARFKKSYLAHFPGFYETGDAGMIDEDGYLYIMARTDDVINVAGHRLSTGAMEEVLASHPDVAECAVIGATDQLKGQVPVGFLCLTKGVNRPHPEIVKECVTLMREQIGPVADFKRAVVVDRLPKTRSGKILRATMVKI
;
A
#
# COMPACT_ATOMS: atom_id res chain seq x y z
N ALA A 1 8.81 2.62 19.51
CA ALA A 1 7.87 3.55 20.11
C ALA A 1 7.99 3.51 21.63
N GLY A 2 7.86 4.67 22.31
CA GLY A 2 7.86 4.74 23.76
C GLY A 2 9.23 4.73 24.45
N ILE A 3 10.33 4.93 23.74
CA ILE A 3 11.64 5.15 24.32
C ILE A 3 11.83 6.66 24.48
N GLU A 4 11.74 7.12 25.70
CA GLU A 4 11.68 8.54 26.08
C GLU A 4 12.91 9.37 25.66
N ALA A 5 14.07 8.73 25.48
CA ALA A 5 15.32 9.38 25.11
C ALA A 5 15.51 9.64 23.61
N LEU A 6 14.58 9.20 22.77
CA LEU A 6 14.72 9.35 21.32
C LEU A 6 13.98 10.58 20.81
N PRO A 7 14.58 11.41 19.94
CA PRO A 7 13.88 12.50 19.27
C PRO A 7 12.64 12.03 18.52
N VAL A 8 11.58 12.82 18.54
CA VAL A 8 10.36 12.55 17.77
C VAL A 8 10.58 13.04 16.34
N LYS A 9 10.44 12.15 15.34
CA LYS A 9 10.38 12.50 13.92
C LYS A 9 8.95 12.35 13.41
N LEU A 10 8.41 13.40 12.79
CA LEU A 10 7.04 13.40 12.27
C LEU A 10 6.85 12.32 11.21
N GLY A 11 5.74 11.60 11.27
CA GLY A 11 5.42 10.51 10.34
C GLY A 11 6.12 9.18 10.62
N SER A 12 7.02 9.12 11.61
CA SER A 12 7.71 7.89 12.00
C SER A 12 7.15 7.30 13.31
N PRO A 13 6.92 5.97 13.39
CA PRO A 13 6.68 5.28 14.64
C PRO A 13 7.93 5.13 15.50
N THR A 14 9.06 5.75 15.14
CA THR A 14 10.41 5.72 15.74
C THR A 14 11.24 4.50 15.31
N VAL A 15 12.25 4.14 16.07
CA VAL A 15 13.11 2.99 15.80
C VAL A 15 12.45 1.67 16.24
N PRO A 16 12.89 0.51 15.72
CA PRO A 16 12.41 -0.79 16.17
C PRO A 16 12.57 -0.97 17.70
N MET A 17 11.62 -1.68 18.30
CA MET A 17 11.73 -2.07 19.70
C MET A 17 12.92 -3.01 19.91
N PRO A 18 13.58 -2.97 21.08
CA PRO A 18 14.64 -3.91 21.42
C PRO A 18 14.20 -5.37 21.20
N GLY A 19 15.06 -6.15 20.56
CA GLY A 19 14.78 -7.54 20.20
C GLY A 19 14.18 -7.75 18.81
N TYR A 20 13.69 -6.70 18.13
CA TYR A 20 13.21 -6.77 16.76
C TYR A 20 14.26 -6.27 15.77
N ASP A 21 14.77 -7.14 14.92
CA ASP A 21 15.64 -6.78 13.79
C ASP A 21 14.76 -6.49 12.55
N VAL A 22 14.31 -5.23 12.46
CA VAL A 22 13.44 -4.76 11.36
C VAL A 22 14.32 -4.30 10.21
N GLN A 23 14.08 -4.83 9.04
CA GLN A 23 14.80 -4.52 7.81
C GLN A 23 13.84 -4.17 6.69
N VAL A 24 14.34 -3.42 5.70
CA VAL A 24 13.63 -3.12 4.46
C VAL A 24 14.27 -3.94 3.35
N LEU A 25 13.46 -4.73 2.64
CA LEU A 25 13.94 -5.70 1.66
C LEU A 25 13.52 -5.32 0.23
N ASP A 26 14.35 -5.66 -0.74
CA ASP A 26 14.00 -5.66 -2.16
C ASP A 26 13.09 -6.87 -2.50
N GLU A 27 12.70 -7.01 -3.78
CA GLU A 27 11.87 -8.13 -4.25
C GLU A 27 12.58 -9.49 -4.17
N ALA A 28 13.91 -9.50 -4.16
CA ALA A 28 14.72 -10.70 -4.02
C ALA A 28 15.00 -11.09 -2.55
N GLY A 29 14.56 -10.25 -1.59
CA GLY A 29 14.77 -10.45 -0.15
C GLY A 29 16.12 -9.94 0.35
N HIS A 30 16.82 -9.10 -0.39
CA HIS A 30 18.07 -8.49 0.06
C HIS A 30 17.80 -7.19 0.83
N PRO A 31 18.51 -6.94 1.94
CA PRO A 31 18.38 -5.69 2.67
C PRO A 31 18.75 -4.47 1.83
N LEU A 32 17.91 -3.45 1.89
CA LEU A 32 18.11 -2.16 1.24
C LEU A 32 18.81 -1.18 2.19
N GLY A 33 19.54 -0.24 1.61
CA GLY A 33 20.17 0.86 2.35
C GLY A 33 19.15 1.92 2.83
N PRO A 34 19.61 2.90 3.64
CA PRO A 34 18.77 3.97 4.15
C PRO A 34 18.01 4.73 3.06
N ASN A 35 16.84 5.27 3.43
CA ASN A 35 15.98 6.09 2.57
C ASN A 35 15.51 5.39 1.28
N THR A 36 15.58 4.05 1.23
CA THR A 36 15.14 3.26 0.08
C THR A 36 13.85 2.54 0.40
N LEU A 37 12.84 2.71 -0.44
CA LEU A 37 11.52 2.09 -0.26
C LEU A 37 11.58 0.59 -0.62
N GLY A 38 11.06 -0.25 0.28
CA GLY A 38 10.97 -1.69 0.09
C GLY A 38 9.94 -2.34 1.00
N ALA A 39 9.93 -3.67 1.05
CA ALA A 39 9.09 -4.44 1.94
C ALA A 39 9.66 -4.42 3.37
N ILE A 40 8.84 -4.07 4.36
CA ILE A 40 9.23 -4.12 5.77
C ILE A 40 9.12 -5.56 6.25
N ALA A 41 10.22 -6.10 6.77
CA ALA A 41 10.28 -7.45 7.30
C ALA A 41 11.04 -7.49 8.62
N VAL A 42 10.78 -8.50 9.44
CA VAL A 42 11.49 -8.73 10.71
C VAL A 42 12.32 -9.99 10.58
N LYS A 43 13.64 -9.88 10.81
CA LYS A 43 14.54 -11.01 10.74
C LYS A 43 14.24 -12.03 11.82
N LEU A 44 14.26 -13.29 11.45
CA LEU A 44 14.03 -14.41 12.39
C LEU A 44 15.33 -14.74 13.19
N PRO A 45 15.18 -15.24 14.43
CA PRO A 45 13.95 -15.56 15.14
C PRO A 45 13.26 -14.30 15.69
N LEU A 46 11.91 -14.32 15.73
CA LEU A 46 11.15 -13.29 16.41
C LEU A 46 11.36 -13.35 17.93
N PRO A 47 11.32 -12.20 18.63
CA PRO A 47 11.45 -12.19 20.08
C PRO A 47 10.31 -12.90 20.78
N PRO A 48 10.50 -13.38 22.04
CA PRO A 48 9.45 -13.97 22.86
C PRO A 48 8.23 -13.05 23.00
N GLY A 49 7.03 -13.64 22.98
CA GLY A 49 5.77 -12.89 23.04
C GLY A 49 5.21 -12.46 21.70
N THR A 50 5.95 -12.66 20.62
CA THR A 50 5.45 -12.46 19.25
C THR A 50 4.47 -13.57 18.87
N LEU A 51 3.56 -13.30 17.92
CA LEU A 51 2.58 -14.25 17.41
C LEU A 51 3.25 -15.55 16.94
N PRO A 52 3.01 -16.71 17.63
CA PRO A 52 3.66 -17.97 17.27
C PRO A 52 3.03 -18.60 16.03
N THR A 53 1.73 -18.44 15.81
CA THR A 53 0.98 -19.00 14.69
C THR A 53 -0.45 -18.42 14.63
N LEU A 54 -1.23 -18.82 13.63
CA LEU A 54 -2.67 -18.57 13.56
C LEU A 54 -3.44 -19.75 14.16
N TRP A 55 -4.55 -19.48 14.87
CA TRP A 55 -5.40 -20.50 15.47
C TRP A 55 -5.87 -21.53 14.45
N ASN A 56 -5.52 -22.79 14.67
CA ASN A 56 -5.82 -23.95 13.80
C ASN A 56 -5.41 -23.73 12.32
N ALA A 57 -4.40 -22.90 12.02
CA ALA A 57 -4.04 -22.55 10.65
C ALA A 57 -2.52 -22.32 10.45
N ASP A 58 -1.67 -23.21 10.99
CA ASP A 58 -0.20 -23.14 10.88
C ASP A 58 0.30 -23.08 9.44
N ALA A 59 -0.29 -23.86 8.54
CA ALA A 59 0.07 -23.85 7.14
C ALA A 59 -0.20 -22.47 6.49
N ARG A 60 -1.31 -21.84 6.86
CA ARG A 60 -1.65 -20.49 6.43
C ARG A 60 -0.69 -19.47 7.01
N PHE A 61 -0.32 -19.59 8.29
CA PHE A 61 0.66 -18.72 8.93
C PHE A 61 1.99 -18.74 8.16
N LYS A 62 2.56 -19.94 7.96
CA LYS A 62 3.81 -20.13 7.24
C LYS A 62 3.74 -19.54 5.82
N LYS A 63 2.67 -19.83 5.09
CA LYS A 63 2.46 -19.32 3.73
C LYS A 63 2.36 -17.80 3.67
N SER A 64 1.66 -17.19 4.63
CA SER A 64 1.35 -15.74 4.58
C SER A 64 2.45 -14.85 5.13
N TYR A 65 3.30 -15.38 6.02
CA TYR A 65 4.26 -14.54 6.75
C TYR A 65 5.72 -14.98 6.66
N LEU A 66 5.99 -16.24 6.25
CA LEU A 66 7.34 -16.80 6.29
C LEU A 66 7.83 -17.35 4.94
N ALA A 67 6.97 -17.41 3.92
CA ALA A 67 7.32 -18.07 2.67
C ALA A 67 7.94 -17.16 1.62
N HIS A 68 7.60 -15.86 1.62
CA HIS A 68 8.03 -14.94 0.57
C HIS A 68 9.50 -14.55 0.73
N PHE A 69 9.93 -14.22 1.96
CA PHE A 69 11.31 -13.87 2.27
C PHE A 69 11.90 -14.88 3.26
N PRO A 70 12.65 -15.91 2.79
CA PRO A 70 13.26 -16.90 3.68
C PRO A 70 14.14 -16.26 4.75
N GLY A 71 13.93 -16.61 6.02
CA GLY A 71 14.66 -16.04 7.16
C GLY A 71 14.05 -14.76 7.73
N PHE A 72 12.90 -14.29 7.19
CA PHE A 72 12.18 -13.12 7.65
C PHE A 72 10.71 -13.41 7.90
N TYR A 73 10.13 -12.65 8.82
CA TYR A 73 8.69 -12.49 8.98
C TYR A 73 8.24 -11.29 8.16
N GLU A 74 7.33 -11.49 7.22
CA GLU A 74 6.75 -10.46 6.37
C GLU A 74 5.63 -9.73 7.10
N THR A 75 5.74 -8.39 7.24
CA THR A 75 4.71 -7.57 7.89
C THR A 75 3.53 -7.28 6.97
N GLY A 76 3.76 -7.33 5.67
CA GLY A 76 2.81 -6.91 4.64
C GLY A 76 2.74 -5.40 4.48
N ASP A 77 3.73 -4.67 5.01
CA ASP A 77 3.85 -3.21 4.87
C ASP A 77 5.08 -2.86 4.02
N ALA A 78 5.01 -1.73 3.31
CA ALA A 78 6.09 -1.12 2.57
C ALA A 78 6.52 0.17 3.26
N GLY A 79 7.82 0.43 3.28
CA GLY A 79 8.37 1.61 3.91
C GLY A 79 9.87 1.74 3.72
N MET A 80 10.48 2.62 4.49
CA MET A 80 11.91 2.86 4.48
C MET A 80 12.43 3.07 5.91
N ILE A 81 13.72 2.93 6.10
CA ILE A 81 14.44 3.30 7.32
C ILE A 81 15.38 4.44 6.94
N ASP A 82 15.38 5.53 7.72
CA ASP A 82 16.29 6.64 7.46
C ASP A 82 17.73 6.37 8.00
N GLU A 83 18.63 7.31 7.79
CA GLU A 83 20.04 7.22 8.22
C GLU A 83 20.20 7.13 9.74
N ASP A 84 19.22 7.61 10.51
CA ASP A 84 19.21 7.54 11.99
C ASP A 84 18.51 6.28 12.52
N GLY A 85 18.05 5.39 11.63
CA GLY A 85 17.39 4.13 11.97
C GLY A 85 15.87 4.27 12.25
N TYR A 86 15.26 5.40 11.93
CA TYR A 86 13.82 5.60 12.09
C TYR A 86 13.04 4.98 10.93
N LEU A 87 12.03 4.19 11.29
CA LEU A 87 11.14 3.53 10.33
C LEU A 87 10.05 4.50 9.86
N TYR A 88 9.74 4.47 8.58
CA TYR A 88 8.59 5.15 7.96
C TYR A 88 7.75 4.12 7.21
N ILE A 89 6.50 3.94 7.65
CA ILE A 89 5.55 3.04 7.01
C ILE A 89 4.75 3.86 5.99
N MET A 90 4.90 3.53 4.70
CA MET A 90 4.32 4.32 3.61
C MET A 90 3.01 3.74 3.10
N ALA A 91 2.90 2.41 3.00
CA ALA A 91 1.71 1.71 2.49
C ALA A 91 1.74 0.24 2.87
N ARG A 92 0.65 -0.48 2.57
CA ARG A 92 0.65 -1.94 2.51
C ARG A 92 1.39 -2.39 1.24
N THR A 93 2.03 -3.55 1.28
CA THR A 93 2.68 -4.12 0.08
C THR A 93 1.66 -4.49 -1.01
N ASP A 94 0.44 -4.88 -0.60
CA ASP A 94 -0.70 -5.14 -1.48
C ASP A 94 -1.40 -3.86 -1.99
N ASP A 95 -1.07 -2.71 -1.42
CA ASP A 95 -1.55 -1.38 -1.83
C ASP A 95 -0.51 -0.62 -2.70
N VAL A 96 0.60 -1.27 -3.07
CA VAL A 96 1.60 -0.74 -4.01
C VAL A 96 1.38 -1.35 -5.38
N ILE A 97 1.26 -0.50 -6.40
CA ILE A 97 1.14 -0.91 -7.80
C ILE A 97 2.50 -0.76 -8.46
N ASN A 98 2.97 -1.82 -9.13
CA ASN A 98 4.22 -1.78 -9.89
C ASN A 98 3.93 -1.52 -11.37
N VAL A 99 4.10 -0.28 -11.81
CA VAL A 99 3.90 0.14 -13.20
C VAL A 99 5.25 0.25 -13.89
N ALA A 100 5.60 -0.69 -14.73
CA ALA A 100 6.87 -0.71 -15.50
C ALA A 100 8.11 -0.47 -14.60
N GLY A 101 8.14 -1.08 -13.40
CA GLY A 101 9.22 -0.93 -12.42
C GLY A 101 9.06 0.25 -11.44
N HIS A 102 8.09 1.13 -11.66
CA HIS A 102 7.78 2.21 -10.71
C HIS A 102 6.78 1.76 -9.65
N ARG A 103 7.15 1.89 -8.40
CA ARG A 103 6.28 1.58 -7.25
C ARG A 103 5.44 2.79 -6.89
N LEU A 104 4.13 2.68 -7.04
CA LEU A 104 3.16 3.74 -6.83
C LEU A 104 2.19 3.36 -5.72
N SER A 105 1.98 4.26 -4.76
CA SER A 105 1.03 4.07 -3.66
C SER A 105 -0.40 4.26 -4.15
N THR A 106 -1.27 3.29 -3.91
CA THR A 106 -2.71 3.44 -4.13
C THR A 106 -3.29 4.57 -3.29
N GLY A 107 -2.80 4.73 -2.05
CA GLY A 107 -3.24 5.80 -1.14
C GLY A 107 -2.97 7.20 -1.70
N ALA A 108 -1.78 7.44 -2.25
CA ALA A 108 -1.45 8.72 -2.90
C ALA A 108 -2.35 9.00 -4.11
N MET A 109 -2.64 7.97 -4.91
CA MET A 109 -3.58 8.11 -6.03
C MET A 109 -5.01 8.37 -5.56
N GLU A 110 -5.45 7.70 -4.50
CA GLU A 110 -6.79 7.88 -3.91
C GLU A 110 -6.94 9.29 -3.32
N GLU A 111 -5.90 9.86 -2.72
CA GLU A 111 -5.89 11.25 -2.24
C GLU A 111 -6.12 12.24 -3.39
N VAL A 112 -5.46 12.04 -4.52
CA VAL A 112 -5.67 12.84 -5.73
C VAL A 112 -7.11 12.71 -6.24
N LEU A 113 -7.66 11.49 -6.34
CA LEU A 113 -9.03 11.28 -6.78
C LEU A 113 -10.06 11.87 -5.82
N ALA A 114 -9.82 11.77 -4.52
CA ALA A 114 -10.67 12.33 -3.47
C ALA A 114 -10.68 13.86 -3.45
N SER A 115 -9.69 14.53 -4.04
CA SER A 115 -9.67 15.99 -4.19
C SER A 115 -10.67 16.50 -5.24
N HIS A 116 -11.20 15.63 -6.09
CA HIS A 116 -12.20 16.00 -7.09
C HIS A 116 -13.56 16.25 -6.42
N PRO A 117 -14.24 17.39 -6.66
CA PRO A 117 -15.45 17.78 -5.94
C PRO A 117 -16.64 16.83 -6.10
N ASP A 118 -16.70 16.11 -7.22
CA ASP A 118 -17.77 15.17 -7.51
C ASP A 118 -17.51 13.75 -6.97
N VAL A 119 -16.32 13.49 -6.38
CA VAL A 119 -15.94 12.18 -5.83
C VAL A 119 -16.15 12.16 -4.32
N ALA A 120 -17.06 11.31 -3.86
CA ALA A 120 -17.32 11.12 -2.43
C ALA A 120 -16.39 10.07 -1.81
N GLU A 121 -16.13 8.99 -2.54
CA GLU A 121 -15.21 7.92 -2.15
C GLU A 121 -14.52 7.36 -3.39
N CYS A 122 -13.32 6.87 -3.22
CA CYS A 122 -12.60 6.21 -4.31
C CYS A 122 -11.74 5.05 -3.79
N ALA A 123 -11.35 4.20 -4.71
CA ALA A 123 -10.34 3.17 -4.50
C ALA A 123 -9.52 2.99 -5.77
N VAL A 124 -8.24 2.67 -5.62
CA VAL A 124 -7.36 2.33 -6.74
C VAL A 124 -6.83 0.92 -6.54
N ILE A 125 -6.84 0.13 -7.61
CA ILE A 125 -6.26 -1.20 -7.64
C ILE A 125 -5.25 -1.32 -8.79
N GLY A 126 -4.28 -2.24 -8.66
CA GLY A 126 -3.41 -2.67 -9.75
C GLY A 126 -4.09 -3.75 -10.58
N ALA A 127 -4.42 -3.44 -11.83
CA ALA A 127 -4.86 -4.45 -12.80
C ALA A 127 -3.66 -5.01 -13.57
N THR A 128 -3.65 -6.30 -13.84
CA THR A 128 -2.57 -6.95 -14.61
C THR A 128 -2.48 -6.38 -16.02
N ASP A 129 -1.28 -6.03 -16.45
CA ASP A 129 -0.95 -5.58 -17.80
C ASP A 129 0.23 -6.38 -18.37
N GLN A 130 0.15 -6.81 -19.62
CA GLN A 130 1.16 -7.68 -20.23
C GLN A 130 2.52 -6.99 -20.45
N LEU A 131 2.53 -5.68 -20.65
CA LEU A 131 3.74 -4.91 -20.93
C LEU A 131 4.32 -4.23 -19.69
N LYS A 132 3.45 -3.77 -18.80
CA LYS A 132 3.83 -2.94 -17.63
C LYS A 132 3.78 -3.68 -16.30
N GLY A 133 3.41 -4.96 -16.32
CA GLY A 133 3.15 -5.76 -15.13
C GLY A 133 1.79 -5.40 -14.50
N GLN A 134 1.63 -4.16 -14.06
CA GLN A 134 0.37 -3.63 -13.54
C GLN A 134 0.08 -2.23 -14.09
N VAL A 135 -1.21 -1.87 -14.14
CA VAL A 135 -1.68 -0.51 -14.40
C VAL A 135 -2.76 -0.15 -13.38
N PRO A 136 -2.80 1.09 -12.89
CA PRO A 136 -3.82 1.50 -11.93
C PRO A 136 -5.19 1.64 -12.60
N VAL A 137 -6.22 1.18 -11.90
CA VAL A 137 -7.63 1.36 -12.24
C VAL A 137 -8.35 1.97 -11.05
N GLY A 138 -9.02 3.10 -11.27
CA GLY A 138 -9.81 3.80 -10.25
C GLY A 138 -11.27 3.29 -10.20
N PHE A 139 -11.83 3.28 -8.99
CA PHE A 139 -13.26 3.11 -8.74
C PHE A 139 -13.75 4.34 -8.00
N LEU A 140 -14.78 4.98 -8.52
CA LEU A 140 -15.29 6.26 -8.03
C LEU A 140 -16.73 6.12 -7.58
N CYS A 141 -17.02 6.46 -6.31
CA CYS A 141 -18.38 6.70 -5.85
C CYS A 141 -18.61 8.21 -5.90
N LEU A 142 -19.64 8.63 -6.62
CA LEU A 142 -19.91 10.05 -6.79
C LEU A 142 -20.70 10.63 -5.60
N THR A 143 -20.53 11.93 -5.39
CA THR A 143 -21.30 12.70 -4.42
C THR A 143 -22.78 12.70 -4.80
N LYS A 144 -23.67 12.64 -3.80
CA LYS A 144 -25.11 12.66 -4.03
C LYS A 144 -25.52 13.95 -4.76
N GLY A 145 -26.34 13.79 -5.80
CA GLY A 145 -26.87 14.92 -6.58
C GLY A 145 -26.00 15.35 -7.76
N VAL A 146 -24.90 14.67 -8.02
CA VAL A 146 -24.11 14.90 -9.24
C VAL A 146 -24.90 14.40 -10.47
N ASN A 147 -25.21 15.32 -11.40
CA ASN A 147 -25.97 15.08 -12.63
C ASN A 147 -25.11 15.29 -13.90
N ARG A 148 -23.81 15.25 -13.77
CA ARG A 148 -22.87 15.35 -14.90
C ARG A 148 -22.65 13.99 -15.54
N PRO A 149 -22.31 13.95 -16.85
CA PRO A 149 -21.94 12.70 -17.50
C PRO A 149 -20.72 12.05 -16.85
N HIS A 150 -20.82 10.79 -16.46
CA HIS A 150 -19.71 10.05 -15.83
C HIS A 150 -18.40 10.08 -16.65
N PRO A 151 -18.42 9.99 -18.00
CA PRO A 151 -17.18 10.09 -18.79
C PRO A 151 -16.43 11.41 -18.63
N GLU A 152 -17.11 12.52 -18.37
CA GLU A 152 -16.47 13.82 -18.14
C GLU A 152 -15.73 13.82 -16.81
N ILE A 153 -16.37 13.36 -15.73
CA ILE A 153 -15.78 13.22 -14.41
C ILE A 153 -14.54 12.30 -14.44
N VAL A 154 -14.67 11.15 -15.12
CA VAL A 154 -13.54 10.22 -15.31
C VAL A 154 -12.39 10.89 -16.03
N LYS A 155 -12.65 11.67 -17.08
CA LYS A 155 -11.62 12.41 -17.83
C LYS A 155 -10.92 13.46 -16.96
N GLU A 156 -11.66 14.17 -16.12
CA GLU A 156 -11.12 15.13 -15.15
C GLU A 156 -10.23 14.43 -14.12
N CYS A 157 -10.67 13.31 -13.56
CA CYS A 157 -9.88 12.48 -12.65
C CYS A 157 -8.57 11.96 -13.29
N VAL A 158 -8.62 11.52 -14.55
CA VAL A 158 -7.42 11.12 -15.31
C VAL A 158 -6.46 12.29 -15.49
N THR A 159 -6.98 13.48 -15.77
CA THR A 159 -6.18 14.70 -15.90
C THR A 159 -5.52 15.07 -14.58
N LEU A 160 -6.27 15.12 -13.47
CA LEU A 160 -5.74 15.37 -12.13
C LEU A 160 -4.63 14.39 -11.76
N MET A 161 -4.83 13.11 -12.03
CA MET A 161 -3.84 12.08 -11.75
C MET A 161 -2.54 12.32 -12.53
N ARG A 162 -2.67 12.70 -13.79
CA ARG A 162 -1.51 13.00 -14.64
C ARG A 162 -0.75 14.24 -14.18
N GLU A 163 -1.45 15.24 -13.67
CA GLU A 163 -0.87 16.50 -13.18
C GLU A 163 -0.19 16.34 -11.83
N GLN A 164 -0.79 15.58 -10.90
CA GLN A 164 -0.32 15.50 -9.51
C GLN A 164 0.62 14.31 -9.24
N ILE A 165 0.37 13.14 -9.84
CA ILE A 165 1.26 11.96 -9.71
C ILE A 165 2.24 11.89 -10.89
N GLY A 166 1.81 12.36 -12.06
CA GLY A 166 2.61 12.33 -13.27
C GLY A 166 2.23 11.22 -14.25
N PRO A 167 2.73 11.30 -15.49
CA PRO A 167 2.44 10.32 -16.54
C PRO A 167 2.98 8.91 -16.24
N VAL A 168 3.93 8.79 -15.30
CA VAL A 168 4.49 7.51 -14.85
C VAL A 168 3.43 6.59 -14.23
N ALA A 169 2.38 7.16 -13.65
CA ALA A 169 1.27 6.39 -13.08
C ALA A 169 0.50 5.60 -14.14
N ASP A 170 0.49 6.04 -15.38
CA ASP A 170 -0.29 5.44 -16.49
C ASP A 170 -1.77 5.23 -16.14
N PHE A 171 -2.33 6.12 -15.32
CA PHE A 171 -3.72 6.08 -14.90
C PHE A 171 -4.63 6.53 -16.05
N LYS A 172 -5.32 5.59 -16.69
CA LYS A 172 -6.15 5.83 -17.86
C LYS A 172 -7.61 5.41 -17.69
N ARG A 173 -7.91 4.67 -16.62
CA ARG A 173 -9.22 4.06 -16.42
C ARG A 173 -9.74 4.34 -15.03
N ALA A 174 -10.98 4.80 -14.97
CA ALA A 174 -11.77 4.78 -13.76
C ALA A 174 -13.21 4.35 -14.09
N VAL A 175 -13.85 3.69 -13.14
CA VAL A 175 -15.22 3.19 -13.25
C VAL A 175 -16.04 3.84 -12.16
N VAL A 176 -17.17 4.42 -12.52
CA VAL A 176 -18.15 4.93 -11.55
C VAL A 176 -18.96 3.75 -11.04
N VAL A 177 -19.04 3.61 -9.71
CA VAL A 177 -19.76 2.54 -9.02
C VAL A 177 -20.66 3.11 -7.92
N ASP A 178 -21.74 2.42 -7.59
CA ASP A 178 -22.65 2.88 -6.54
C ASP A 178 -22.02 2.80 -5.14
N ARG A 179 -21.16 1.80 -4.91
CA ARG A 179 -20.48 1.57 -3.63
C ARG A 179 -19.21 0.77 -3.79
N LEU A 180 -18.24 0.99 -2.89
CA LEU A 180 -17.04 0.17 -2.77
C LEU A 180 -17.29 -1.02 -1.82
N PRO A 181 -16.72 -2.21 -2.10
CA PRO A 181 -16.77 -3.34 -1.19
C PRO A 181 -15.95 -3.01 0.06
N LYS A 182 -16.56 -3.15 1.23
CA LYS A 182 -15.95 -2.83 2.54
C LYS A 182 -16.11 -3.98 3.53
N THR A 183 -15.17 -4.09 4.44
CA THR A 183 -15.31 -4.91 5.65
C THR A 183 -16.37 -4.29 6.57
N ARG A 184 -16.79 -5.04 7.62
CA ARG A 184 -17.66 -4.51 8.68
C ARG A 184 -17.06 -3.30 9.38
N SER A 185 -15.73 -3.18 9.45
CA SER A 185 -15.00 -2.04 10.03
C SER A 185 -14.77 -0.87 9.06
N GLY A 186 -15.33 -0.91 7.84
CA GLY A 186 -15.24 0.15 6.84
C GLY A 186 -13.99 0.12 5.95
N LYS A 187 -13.09 -0.86 6.10
CA LYS A 187 -11.91 -0.99 5.23
C LYS A 187 -12.27 -1.48 3.84
N ILE A 188 -11.75 -0.85 2.80
CA ILE A 188 -11.95 -1.24 1.39
C ILE A 188 -11.29 -2.59 1.12
N LEU A 189 -12.01 -3.50 0.45
CA LEU A 189 -11.59 -4.84 0.09
C LEU A 189 -10.98 -4.86 -1.34
N ARG A 190 -9.78 -4.27 -1.52
CA ARG A 190 -9.12 -4.17 -2.83
C ARG A 190 -8.88 -5.52 -3.48
N ALA A 191 -8.46 -6.52 -2.70
CA ALA A 191 -8.26 -7.89 -3.20
C ALA A 191 -9.52 -8.53 -3.81
N THR A 192 -10.71 -8.10 -3.41
CA THR A 192 -11.97 -8.55 -4.01
C THR A 192 -12.21 -7.84 -5.35
N MET A 193 -11.84 -6.56 -5.44
CA MET A 193 -12.02 -5.75 -6.66
C MET A 193 -11.10 -6.20 -7.80
N VAL A 194 -9.90 -6.69 -7.49
CA VAL A 194 -8.96 -7.24 -8.49
C VAL A 194 -9.47 -8.51 -9.17
N LYS A 195 -10.44 -9.21 -8.56
CA LYS A 195 -10.99 -10.49 -9.07
C LYS A 195 -12.22 -10.34 -9.97
N ILE A 196 -12.70 -9.13 -10.12
CA ILE A 196 -13.87 -8.78 -10.95
C ILE A 196 -13.38 -8.32 -12.33
#